data_96e8a4cfa00c18a3f795d61d35579842
#
_entry.id   96e8a4cfa00c18a3f795d61d35579842
#
_cell.length_a   1.000
_cell.length_b   1.000
_cell.length_c   1.000
_cell.angle_alpha   90.00
_cell.angle_beta   90.00
_cell.angle_gamma   90.00
#
_symmetry.space_group_name_H-M   'P 1'
#
loop_
_entity.id
_entity.type
_entity.pdbx_description
1 polymer ?
#
loop_
_entity_poly.entity_id
_entity_poly.type
_entity_poly.pdbx_seq_one_letter_code
_entity_poly.pdbx_strand_id
1 'polypeptide(L)'
;MNKLKKIIFVSLQSIMIAGIVCFAVCPISCKISETGIEVIGGDYVPPVLESVNVIDDKTVKVNFSESINLKGYVITEYIEDESDSYEHSTDEELSLALRTVTDFNNGIVCELSFENDNSVVVFRLHESTKIGKKYNIFAVVEDKTGNSLTCCVPFVGFNSKVAKMIMTEVRSVSDSKNGFREYVEFLVIEEGNVAGVQIQIGGEESKTYTFPAIDVKKGDVIVYHPEKVGEGIENEILDDLTLCHHTDSNENARDLWGNSEKSVIGNNDDIIVLYDQVNDFIMDAVMFRKADTVAWTKNKQLAADFINDAGIYDSSDIENANYTKGGTAPVSASAKHTLQRLNTSDILQKIHNDEKVELPVKVDSESWQIVKGGFSAGVVE
;
A
#
# COMPACT_ATOMS: atom_id res chain seq x y z
N MET A 1 -9.96 7.03 18.76
CA MET A 1 -9.64 7.04 17.31
C MET A 1 -8.15 7.19 17.21
N ASN A 2 -7.49 6.12 16.79
CA ASN A 2 -6.15 5.74 17.19
C ASN A 2 -5.03 6.52 16.50
N LYS A 3 -3.95 6.81 17.26
CA LYS A 3 -2.74 7.47 16.74
C LYS A 3 -2.14 6.73 15.52
N LEU A 4 -2.35 5.43 15.40
CA LEU A 4 -1.86 4.62 14.28
C LEU A 4 -2.70 4.77 13.02
N LYS A 5 -4.05 4.85 13.13
CA LYS A 5 -4.88 5.28 11.99
C LYS A 5 -4.40 6.62 11.43
N LYS A 6 -3.87 7.48 12.31
CA LYS A 6 -3.25 8.74 11.92
C LYS A 6 -1.89 8.55 11.23
N ILE A 7 -1.12 7.51 11.58
CA ILE A 7 0.23 7.28 11.01
C ILE A 7 0.11 6.58 9.65
N ILE A 8 -0.74 5.57 9.51
CA ILE A 8 -0.99 4.88 8.23
C ILE A 8 -1.75 5.80 7.27
N PHE A 9 -2.73 6.57 7.77
CA PHE A 9 -3.42 7.60 6.99
C PHE A 9 -2.49 8.76 6.60
N VAL A 10 -1.52 9.09 7.45
CA VAL A 10 -0.48 10.10 7.14
C VAL A 10 0.55 9.54 6.15
N SER A 11 0.87 8.24 6.17
CA SER A 11 1.76 7.64 5.15
C SER A 11 1.09 7.56 3.77
N LEU A 12 -0.20 7.20 3.71
CA LEU A 12 -0.97 7.29 2.46
C LEU A 12 -1.13 8.75 1.98
N GLN A 13 -1.36 9.67 2.90
CA GLN A 13 -1.40 11.10 2.59
C GLN A 13 0.00 11.65 2.25
N SER A 14 1.08 11.11 2.82
CA SER A 14 2.44 11.59 2.54
C SER A 14 2.89 11.23 1.12
N ILE A 15 2.51 10.07 0.59
CA ILE A 15 2.73 9.72 -0.82
C ILE A 15 1.84 10.57 -1.73
N MET A 16 0.61 10.91 -1.30
CA MET A 16 -0.28 11.84 -2.01
C MET A 16 0.10 13.32 -1.81
N ILE A 17 0.69 13.71 -0.69
CA ILE A 17 0.97 15.10 -0.31
C ILE A 17 2.40 15.53 -0.68
N ALA A 18 3.31 14.61 -0.98
CA ALA A 18 4.65 14.98 -1.47
C ALA A 18 4.63 15.79 -2.79
N GLY A 19 3.48 15.80 -3.50
CA GLY A 19 3.25 16.65 -4.68
C GLY A 19 2.53 17.96 -4.44
N ILE A 20 2.00 18.25 -3.22
CA ILE A 20 1.21 19.46 -2.98
C ILE A 20 1.91 20.33 -1.92
N VAL A 21 3.00 20.97 -2.30
CA VAL A 21 3.45 22.17 -1.57
C VAL A 21 2.65 23.35 -2.11
N CYS A 22 1.42 23.56 -1.61
CA CYS A 22 0.71 24.82 -1.79
C CYS A 22 1.43 25.89 -0.97
N PHE A 23 2.25 26.70 -1.59
CA PHE A 23 2.62 27.99 -1.06
C PHE A 23 1.37 28.87 -1.07
N ALA A 24 0.68 28.94 0.06
CA ALA A 24 -0.27 30.00 0.32
C ALA A 24 0.51 31.32 0.42
N VAL A 25 0.79 31.94 -0.72
CA VAL A 25 1.14 33.34 -0.75
C VAL A 25 -0.17 34.08 -0.55
N CYS A 26 -0.47 34.45 0.69
CA CYS A 26 -1.56 35.39 0.96
C CYS A 26 -1.22 36.75 0.29
N PRO A 27 -1.86 37.16 -0.80
CA PRO A 27 -1.75 38.51 -1.25
C PRO A 27 -2.57 39.36 -0.27
N ILE A 28 -1.89 40.00 0.68
CA ILE A 28 -2.50 41.08 1.45
C ILE A 28 -2.69 42.24 0.46
N SER A 29 -3.89 42.35 -0.08
CA SER A 29 -4.26 43.49 -0.88
C SER A 29 -4.55 44.64 0.07
N CYS A 30 -3.62 45.59 0.22
CA CYS A 30 -3.84 46.86 0.90
C CYS A 30 -4.22 47.92 -0.13
N LYS A 31 -5.42 48.43 -0.05
CA LYS A 31 -5.80 49.65 -0.79
C LYS A 31 -5.46 50.86 0.08
N ILE A 32 -4.53 51.67 -0.36
CA ILE A 32 -4.19 52.96 0.29
C ILE A 32 -5.21 53.98 -0.19
N SER A 33 -6.05 54.47 0.72
CA SER A 33 -6.92 55.62 0.47
C SER A 33 -6.37 56.86 1.16
N GLU A 34 -6.85 58.05 0.79
CA GLU A 34 -6.45 59.31 1.41
C GLU A 34 -6.76 59.41 2.93
N THR A 35 -7.52 58.42 3.45
CA THR A 35 -7.91 58.35 4.86
C THR A 35 -7.16 57.29 5.67
N GLY A 36 -6.20 56.57 5.07
CA GLY A 36 -5.41 55.55 5.73
C GLY A 36 -5.49 54.16 5.07
N ILE A 37 -4.92 53.12 5.73
CA ILE A 37 -4.94 51.76 5.26
C ILE A 37 -6.28 51.13 5.68
N GLU A 38 -7.13 50.86 4.72
CA GLU A 38 -8.36 50.09 4.96
C GLU A 38 -8.07 48.63 4.76
N VAL A 39 -8.15 47.84 5.85
CA VAL A 39 -8.13 46.36 5.78
C VAL A 39 -9.51 45.94 5.35
N ILE A 40 -9.66 45.59 4.08
CA ILE A 40 -10.90 45.02 3.58
C ILE A 40 -10.97 43.61 4.16
N GLY A 41 -11.83 43.41 5.14
CA GLY A 41 -12.17 42.10 5.68
C GLY A 41 -12.87 41.27 4.59
N GLY A 42 -12.21 40.26 4.10
CA GLY A 42 -12.76 39.31 3.12
C GLY A 42 -12.10 37.94 3.31
N ASP A 43 -12.71 36.93 2.78
CA ASP A 43 -12.10 35.64 2.67
C ASP A 43 -11.13 35.63 1.47
N TYR A 44 -9.86 35.41 1.75
CA TYR A 44 -8.78 35.40 0.75
C TYR A 44 -8.08 34.02 0.72
N VAL A 45 -8.65 33.02 1.40
CA VAL A 45 -8.08 31.68 1.48
C VAL A 45 -8.75 30.81 0.41
N PRO A 46 -7.99 30.25 -0.54
CA PRO A 46 -8.57 29.33 -1.52
C PRO A 46 -9.01 28.04 -0.85
N PRO A 47 -9.95 27.29 -1.47
CA PRO A 47 -10.34 25.97 -1.04
C PRO A 47 -9.12 25.04 -0.90
N VAL A 48 -9.15 24.12 0.04
CA VAL A 48 -8.12 23.11 0.24
C VAL A 48 -8.67 21.74 -0.14
N LEU A 49 -7.87 20.96 -0.88
CA LEU A 49 -8.18 19.54 -1.13
C LEU A 49 -7.97 18.75 0.17
N GLU A 50 -9.02 18.14 0.69
CA GLU A 50 -8.97 17.36 1.94
C GLU A 50 -8.74 15.89 1.70
N SER A 51 -9.47 15.28 0.75
CA SER A 51 -9.33 13.86 0.45
C SER A 51 -9.86 13.48 -0.92
N VAL A 52 -9.40 12.33 -1.41
CA VAL A 52 -9.97 11.60 -2.53
C VAL A 52 -10.37 10.21 -2.05
N ASN A 53 -11.58 9.78 -2.44
CA ASN A 53 -12.11 8.46 -2.09
C ASN A 53 -12.61 7.77 -3.35
N VAL A 54 -12.01 6.65 -3.72
CA VAL A 54 -12.49 5.77 -4.78
C VAL A 54 -13.53 4.85 -4.15
N ILE A 55 -14.78 4.99 -4.54
CA ILE A 55 -15.92 4.31 -3.93
C ILE A 55 -16.16 2.96 -4.59
N ASP A 56 -16.05 2.94 -5.92
CA ASP A 56 -16.18 1.75 -6.75
C ASP A 56 -15.38 1.96 -8.06
N ASP A 57 -15.49 1.03 -9.00
CA ASP A 57 -14.77 1.05 -10.26
C ASP A 57 -15.14 2.22 -11.19
N LYS A 58 -16.21 2.95 -10.88
CA LYS A 58 -16.69 4.10 -11.66
C LYS A 58 -16.86 5.38 -10.87
N THR A 59 -16.80 5.33 -9.53
CA THR A 59 -17.15 6.47 -8.69
C THR A 59 -15.98 6.96 -7.87
N VAL A 60 -15.59 8.22 -8.09
CA VAL A 60 -14.55 8.90 -7.31
C VAL A 60 -15.14 10.14 -6.66
N LYS A 61 -14.94 10.32 -5.35
CA LYS A 61 -15.32 11.50 -4.58
C LYS A 61 -14.09 12.31 -4.19
N VAL A 62 -14.15 13.61 -4.44
CA VAL A 62 -13.10 14.56 -4.07
C VAL A 62 -13.69 15.55 -3.08
N ASN A 63 -13.10 15.64 -1.88
CA ASN A 63 -13.57 16.48 -0.79
C ASN A 63 -12.71 17.72 -0.65
N PHE A 64 -13.35 18.87 -0.50
CA PHE A 64 -12.73 20.17 -0.27
C PHE A 64 -13.12 20.74 1.10
N SER A 65 -12.29 21.62 1.65
CA SER A 65 -12.50 22.25 2.96
C SER A 65 -13.77 23.10 3.05
N GLU A 66 -14.31 23.50 1.90
CA GLU A 66 -15.46 24.37 1.81
C GLU A 66 -16.26 24.16 0.51
N SER A 67 -17.38 24.87 0.39
CA SER A 67 -18.22 24.87 -0.81
C SER A 67 -17.48 25.45 -2.01
N ILE A 68 -17.44 24.71 -3.12
CA ILE A 68 -16.73 25.07 -4.33
C ILE A 68 -17.64 25.16 -5.56
N ASN A 69 -17.15 25.88 -6.56
CA ASN A 69 -17.65 25.90 -7.92
C ASN A 69 -16.57 25.32 -8.85
N LEU A 70 -16.85 24.19 -9.47
CA LEU A 70 -15.92 23.53 -10.40
C LEU A 70 -15.93 24.27 -11.74
N LYS A 71 -14.80 24.89 -12.11
CA LYS A 71 -14.63 25.67 -13.33
C LYS A 71 -14.23 24.80 -14.53
N GLY A 72 -13.50 23.74 -14.27
CA GLY A 72 -13.06 22.80 -15.29
C GLY A 72 -12.37 21.60 -14.68
N TYR A 73 -12.36 20.50 -15.40
CA TYR A 73 -11.65 19.30 -15.03
C TYR A 73 -11.31 18.46 -16.24
N VAL A 74 -10.31 17.59 -16.07
CA VAL A 74 -10.02 16.47 -16.98
C VAL A 74 -9.55 15.28 -16.17
N ILE A 75 -9.96 14.09 -16.56
CA ILE A 75 -9.52 12.83 -15.95
C ILE A 75 -8.71 12.07 -17.01
N THR A 76 -7.49 11.67 -16.64
CA THR A 76 -6.59 10.93 -17.54
C THR A 76 -6.04 9.68 -16.86
N GLU A 77 -5.77 8.63 -17.64
CA GLU A 77 -4.93 7.53 -17.18
C GLU A 77 -3.48 8.04 -17.11
N TYR A 78 -2.78 7.73 -16.02
CA TYR A 78 -1.36 8.06 -15.89
C TYR A 78 -0.54 7.06 -16.74
N ILE A 79 0.26 7.58 -17.66
CA ILE A 79 1.17 6.79 -18.49
C ILE A 79 2.57 6.98 -17.90
N GLU A 80 3.16 5.90 -17.39
CA GLU A 80 4.57 5.90 -17.01
C GLU A 80 5.41 5.83 -18.30
N ASP A 81 6.05 6.92 -18.67
CA ASP A 81 7.07 6.88 -19.71
C ASP A 81 8.31 6.18 -19.17
N GLU A 82 8.78 5.12 -19.85
CA GLU A 82 9.93 4.31 -19.43
C GLU A 82 11.27 5.08 -19.34
N SER A 83 11.27 6.38 -19.64
CA SER A 83 12.48 7.21 -19.72
C SER A 83 12.80 8.05 -18.49
N ASP A 84 11.93 8.09 -17.48
CA ASP A 84 12.11 9.03 -16.38
C ASP A 84 12.50 8.38 -15.05
N SER A 85 13.80 8.43 -14.80
CA SER A 85 14.35 8.44 -13.45
C SER A 85 14.00 9.79 -12.80
N TYR A 86 12.88 9.87 -12.07
CA TYR A 86 12.40 11.12 -11.49
C TYR A 86 13.25 11.63 -10.33
N GLU A 87 14.00 12.66 -10.59
CA GLU A 87 14.31 13.68 -9.60
C GLU A 87 13.40 14.90 -9.87
N HIS A 88 12.46 15.15 -8.96
CA HIS A 88 11.66 16.37 -8.79
C HIS A 88 10.78 16.83 -9.98
N SER A 89 9.46 16.69 -9.81
CA SER A 89 8.48 17.43 -10.62
C SER A 89 8.63 18.94 -10.33
N THR A 90 9.04 19.70 -11.33
CA THR A 90 9.16 21.14 -11.23
C THR A 90 7.81 21.82 -11.52
N ASP A 91 7.62 23.05 -11.03
CA ASP A 91 6.45 23.89 -11.34
C ASP A 91 6.16 24.03 -12.86
N GLU A 92 7.15 23.74 -13.70
CA GLU A 92 7.01 23.72 -15.17
C GLU A 92 6.18 22.52 -15.67
N GLU A 93 6.26 21.33 -15.06
CA GLU A 93 5.47 20.17 -15.48
C GLU A 93 4.00 20.33 -15.10
N LEU A 94 3.72 20.89 -13.91
CA LEU A 94 2.36 21.24 -13.52
C LEU A 94 1.79 22.30 -14.48
N SER A 95 2.61 23.28 -14.88
CA SER A 95 2.20 24.33 -15.84
C SER A 95 2.03 23.77 -17.27
N LEU A 96 2.78 22.76 -17.65
CA LEU A 96 2.65 22.09 -18.95
C LEU A 96 1.40 21.19 -18.99
N ALA A 97 1.15 20.43 -17.93
CA ALA A 97 -0.08 19.65 -17.75
C ALA A 97 -1.32 20.57 -17.78
N LEU A 98 -1.24 21.75 -17.15
CA LEU A 98 -2.30 22.76 -17.14
C LEU A 98 -2.47 23.46 -18.51
N ARG A 99 -1.41 23.59 -19.31
CA ARG A 99 -1.50 24.09 -20.68
C ARG A 99 -2.12 23.08 -21.65
N THR A 100 -1.93 21.78 -21.39
CA THR A 100 -2.60 20.69 -22.13
C THR A 100 -4.06 20.52 -21.69
N VAL A 101 -4.47 20.97 -20.50
CA VAL A 101 -5.85 20.98 -20.00
C VAL A 101 -6.77 21.93 -20.79
N THR A 102 -6.25 22.79 -21.67
CA THR A 102 -7.10 23.53 -22.62
C THR A 102 -7.78 22.65 -23.66
N ASP A 103 -7.38 21.39 -23.80
CA ASP A 103 -8.02 20.40 -24.67
C ASP A 103 -8.85 19.40 -23.82
N PHE A 104 -9.91 19.89 -23.16
CA PHE A 104 -10.86 19.09 -22.37
C PHE A 104 -11.55 17.95 -23.16
N ASN A 105 -11.23 17.79 -24.44
CA ASN A 105 -11.88 16.82 -25.33
C ASN A 105 -11.27 15.42 -25.27
N ASN A 106 -10.12 15.21 -24.63
CA ASN A 106 -9.42 13.91 -24.62
C ASN A 106 -9.45 13.19 -23.25
N GLY A 107 -10.23 13.66 -22.30
CA GLY A 107 -10.34 13.04 -20.98
C GLY A 107 -11.33 11.89 -20.91
N ILE A 108 -11.24 11.11 -19.83
CA ILE A 108 -12.23 10.09 -19.49
C ILE A 108 -13.57 10.77 -19.21
N VAL A 109 -14.62 10.32 -19.90
CA VAL A 109 -15.97 10.91 -19.79
C VAL A 109 -16.61 10.51 -18.49
N CYS A 110 -17.20 11.49 -17.77
CA CYS A 110 -17.93 11.24 -16.53
C CYS A 110 -19.13 12.17 -16.37
N GLU A 111 -20.07 11.74 -15.51
CA GLU A 111 -21.12 12.58 -14.98
C GLU A 111 -20.70 13.19 -13.65
N LEU A 112 -21.11 14.44 -13.41
CA LEU A 112 -20.81 15.17 -12.18
C LEU A 112 -22.03 15.31 -11.30
N SER A 113 -21.82 15.14 -10.00
CA SER A 113 -22.77 15.58 -8.99
C SER A 113 -22.03 16.15 -7.78
N PHE A 114 -22.75 16.90 -6.94
CA PHE A 114 -22.20 17.56 -5.78
C PHE A 114 -22.95 17.13 -4.52
N GLU A 115 -22.21 16.99 -3.42
CA GLU A 115 -22.76 16.64 -2.10
C GLU A 115 -22.23 17.67 -1.05
N ASN A 116 -22.83 17.65 0.15
CA ASN A 116 -22.40 18.45 1.30
C ASN A 116 -22.21 19.95 1.00
N ASP A 117 -23.28 20.59 0.53
CA ASP A 117 -23.26 22.01 0.14
C ASP A 117 -22.14 22.34 -0.87
N ASN A 118 -21.92 21.45 -1.83
CA ASN A 118 -20.90 21.54 -2.87
C ASN A 118 -19.43 21.48 -2.37
N SER A 119 -19.18 20.99 -1.16
CA SER A 119 -17.80 20.73 -0.74
C SER A 119 -17.28 19.38 -1.23
N VAL A 120 -18.15 18.52 -1.78
CA VAL A 120 -17.78 17.21 -2.34
C VAL A 120 -18.18 17.16 -3.80
N VAL A 121 -17.21 16.88 -4.68
CA VAL A 121 -17.45 16.59 -6.09
C VAL A 121 -17.44 15.09 -6.29
N VAL A 122 -18.50 14.56 -6.91
CA VAL A 122 -18.63 13.14 -7.26
C VAL A 122 -18.47 13.00 -8.77
N PHE A 123 -17.43 12.32 -9.19
CA PHE A 123 -17.16 11.93 -10.57
C PHE A 123 -17.67 10.51 -10.80
N ARG A 124 -18.67 10.33 -11.68
CA ARG A 124 -19.15 9.02 -12.11
C ARG A 124 -18.68 8.75 -13.53
N LEU A 125 -17.68 7.89 -13.66
CA LEU A 125 -17.06 7.54 -14.94
C LEU A 125 -18.01 6.70 -15.79
N HIS A 126 -18.04 6.91 -17.08
CA HIS A 126 -18.83 6.08 -18.00
C HIS A 126 -18.24 4.67 -18.12
N GLU A 127 -16.92 4.56 -18.10
CA GLU A 127 -16.19 3.29 -18.14
C GLU A 127 -15.56 2.99 -16.79
N SER A 128 -15.43 1.69 -16.46
CA SER A 128 -14.76 1.23 -15.26
C SER A 128 -13.27 1.54 -15.30
N THR A 129 -12.71 1.96 -14.18
CA THR A 129 -11.27 2.04 -14.01
C THR A 129 -10.64 0.65 -14.06
N LYS A 130 -9.43 0.55 -14.55
CA LYS A 130 -8.66 -0.69 -14.54
C LYS A 130 -7.98 -0.86 -13.20
N ILE A 131 -8.09 -2.04 -12.60
CA ILE A 131 -7.47 -2.36 -11.31
C ILE A 131 -5.98 -2.03 -11.33
N GLY A 132 -5.50 -1.34 -10.30
CA GLY A 132 -4.10 -1.01 -10.12
C GLY A 132 -3.53 0.05 -11.07
N LYS A 133 -4.30 0.52 -12.06
CA LYS A 133 -3.88 1.62 -12.92
C LYS A 133 -4.01 2.95 -12.18
N LYS A 134 -3.05 3.83 -12.42
CA LYS A 134 -3.04 5.19 -11.86
C LYS A 134 -3.80 6.14 -12.78
N TYR A 135 -4.52 7.06 -12.17
CA TYR A 135 -5.31 8.09 -12.83
C TYR A 135 -5.06 9.43 -12.15
N ASN A 136 -5.26 10.52 -12.90
CA ASN A 136 -5.22 11.88 -12.37
C ASN A 136 -6.50 12.62 -12.71
N ILE A 137 -7.08 13.32 -11.73
CA ILE A 137 -8.10 14.35 -11.93
C ILE A 137 -7.41 15.70 -11.85
N PHE A 138 -7.29 16.40 -12.96
CA PHE A 138 -6.90 17.81 -12.96
C PHE A 138 -8.16 18.64 -12.83
N ALA A 139 -8.21 19.54 -11.87
CA ALA A 139 -9.38 20.37 -11.61
C ALA A 139 -9.01 21.81 -11.27
N VAL A 140 -9.88 22.72 -11.68
CA VAL A 140 -9.88 24.13 -11.25
C VAL A 140 -11.18 24.39 -10.50
N VAL A 141 -11.07 24.77 -9.24
CA VAL A 141 -12.21 25.07 -8.37
C VAL A 141 -12.10 26.49 -7.83
N GLU A 142 -13.22 27.12 -7.55
CA GLU A 142 -13.31 28.42 -6.89
C GLU A 142 -14.27 28.36 -5.71
N ASP A 143 -13.98 29.11 -4.65
CA ASP A 143 -14.94 29.36 -3.57
C ASP A 143 -16.01 30.40 -3.95
N LYS A 144 -16.85 30.76 -2.99
CA LYS A 144 -17.90 31.78 -3.16
C LYS A 144 -17.37 33.20 -3.33
N THR A 145 -16.12 33.44 -2.93
CA THR A 145 -15.47 34.76 -2.98
C THR A 145 -14.54 34.95 -4.18
N GLY A 146 -14.36 33.87 -4.97
CA GLY A 146 -13.56 33.88 -6.19
C GLY A 146 -12.09 33.47 -5.98
N ASN A 147 -11.72 32.98 -4.79
CA ASN A 147 -10.41 32.39 -4.61
C ASN A 147 -10.36 31.03 -5.31
N SER A 148 -9.32 30.78 -6.09
CA SER A 148 -9.23 29.59 -6.92
C SER A 148 -8.12 28.65 -6.48
N LEU A 149 -8.39 27.35 -6.59
CA LEU A 149 -7.40 26.27 -6.46
C LEU A 149 -7.34 25.50 -7.79
N THR A 150 -6.12 25.35 -8.30
CA THR A 150 -5.82 24.37 -9.35
C THR A 150 -5.15 23.17 -8.70
N CYS A 151 -5.67 21.98 -8.92
CA CYS A 151 -5.14 20.77 -8.28
C CYS A 151 -5.06 19.61 -9.25
N CYS A 152 -4.10 18.72 -8.98
CA CYS A 152 -3.99 17.39 -9.55
C CYS A 152 -4.30 16.38 -8.43
N VAL A 153 -5.29 15.54 -8.62
CA VAL A 153 -5.76 14.57 -7.65
C VAL A 153 -5.49 13.17 -8.18
N PRO A 154 -4.40 12.53 -7.74
CA PRO A 154 -4.09 11.16 -8.17
C PRO A 154 -5.02 10.16 -7.46
N PHE A 155 -5.41 9.12 -8.18
CA PHE A 155 -6.11 7.97 -7.61
C PHE A 155 -5.76 6.69 -8.36
N VAL A 156 -6.06 5.53 -7.77
CA VAL A 156 -5.82 4.21 -8.34
C VAL A 156 -7.15 3.53 -8.64
N GLY A 157 -7.21 2.80 -9.74
CA GLY A 157 -8.40 2.04 -10.13
C GLY A 157 -8.80 1.03 -9.08
N PHE A 158 -10.11 0.94 -8.82
CA PHE A 158 -10.70 0.19 -7.72
C PHE A 158 -10.57 -1.32 -7.92
N ASN A 159 -10.13 -2.02 -6.87
CA ASN A 159 -10.14 -3.47 -6.81
C ASN A 159 -11.36 -3.95 -6.04
N SER A 160 -12.39 -4.39 -6.74
CA SER A 160 -13.66 -4.84 -6.13
C SER A 160 -13.58 -6.23 -5.51
N LYS A 161 -12.57 -7.03 -5.86
CA LYS A 161 -12.37 -8.40 -5.37
C LYS A 161 -10.90 -8.60 -5.01
N VAL A 162 -10.53 -8.12 -3.83
CA VAL A 162 -9.18 -8.31 -3.30
C VAL A 162 -8.97 -9.77 -2.94
N ALA A 163 -7.91 -10.38 -3.47
CA ALA A 163 -7.53 -11.73 -3.13
C ALA A 163 -7.19 -11.86 -1.64
N LYS A 164 -7.54 -12.97 -1.00
CA LYS A 164 -7.18 -13.25 0.39
C LYS A 164 -6.01 -14.22 0.41
N MET A 165 -5.02 -13.89 1.21
CA MET A 165 -3.79 -14.67 1.33
C MET A 165 -3.36 -14.82 2.78
N ILE A 166 -2.55 -15.84 3.03
CA ILE A 166 -1.85 -16.06 4.30
C ILE A 166 -0.37 -16.31 4.02
N MET A 167 0.50 -16.00 4.97
CA MET A 167 1.92 -16.35 4.92
C MET A 167 2.13 -17.81 5.31
N THR A 168 2.91 -18.56 4.54
CA THR A 168 3.23 -19.96 4.76
C THR A 168 4.68 -20.19 5.15
N GLU A 169 5.60 -19.43 4.58
CA GLU A 169 7.03 -19.54 4.89
C GLU A 169 7.72 -18.17 4.86
N VAL A 170 8.70 -18.00 5.77
CA VAL A 170 9.57 -16.81 5.81
C VAL A 170 11.02 -17.25 5.90
N ARG A 171 11.82 -16.81 4.95
CA ARG A 171 13.28 -16.90 4.99
C ARG A 171 13.87 -15.52 5.27
N SER A 172 14.42 -15.34 6.45
CA SER A 172 14.96 -14.06 6.90
C SER A 172 16.47 -13.90 6.70
N VAL A 173 17.16 -14.90 6.16
CA VAL A 173 18.62 -14.86 5.98
C VAL A 173 19.00 -15.37 4.60
N SER A 174 19.57 -14.50 3.78
CA SER A 174 20.12 -14.84 2.47
C SER A 174 21.35 -15.73 2.56
N ASP A 175 21.47 -16.71 1.67
CA ASP A 175 22.71 -17.48 1.43
C ASP A 175 23.35 -17.01 0.12
N SER A 176 23.99 -15.86 0.16
CA SER A 176 24.59 -15.23 -1.02
C SER A 176 25.65 -16.07 -1.72
N LYS A 177 26.26 -17.05 -1.03
CA LYS A 177 27.24 -17.97 -1.62
C LYS A 177 26.60 -18.96 -2.58
N ASN A 178 25.38 -19.36 -2.29
CA ASN A 178 24.60 -20.32 -3.07
C ASN A 178 23.51 -19.64 -3.93
N GLY A 179 23.46 -18.31 -3.92
CA GLY A 179 22.50 -17.53 -4.71
C GLY A 179 21.13 -17.36 -4.09
N PHE A 180 20.86 -17.94 -2.93
CA PHE A 180 19.55 -17.88 -2.28
C PHE A 180 19.31 -16.53 -1.58
N ARG A 181 18.06 -16.04 -1.64
CA ARG A 181 17.64 -14.74 -1.09
C ARG A 181 16.63 -14.87 0.03
N GLU A 182 16.36 -13.76 0.69
CA GLU A 182 15.20 -13.64 1.60
C GLU A 182 13.91 -13.79 0.80
N TYR A 183 12.89 -14.37 1.43
CA TYR A 183 11.55 -14.38 0.85
C TYR A 183 10.45 -14.50 1.91
N VAL A 184 9.25 -14.14 1.49
CA VAL A 184 8.00 -14.45 2.17
C VAL A 184 7.10 -15.17 1.17
N GLU A 185 6.64 -16.36 1.51
CA GLU A 185 5.72 -17.16 0.71
C GLU A 185 4.29 -16.95 1.19
N PHE A 186 3.37 -16.88 0.24
CA PHE A 186 1.94 -16.70 0.47
C PHE A 186 1.14 -17.77 -0.25
N LEU A 187 0.12 -18.28 0.43
CA LEU A 187 -0.92 -19.13 -0.13
C LEU A 187 -2.20 -18.31 -0.34
N VAL A 188 -2.74 -18.33 -1.55
CA VAL A 188 -4.03 -17.70 -1.86
C VAL A 188 -5.15 -18.58 -1.35
N ILE A 189 -5.95 -18.07 -0.41
CA ILE A 189 -7.07 -18.77 0.21
C ILE A 189 -8.43 -18.39 -0.38
N GLU A 190 -8.50 -17.23 -1.02
CA GLU A 190 -9.68 -16.75 -1.76
C GLU A 190 -9.24 -16.02 -3.01
N GLU A 191 -9.76 -16.42 -4.16
CA GLU A 191 -9.41 -15.84 -5.46
C GLU A 191 -9.78 -14.38 -5.59
N GLY A 192 -9.03 -13.61 -6.36
CA GLY A 192 -9.25 -12.21 -6.63
C GLY A 192 -8.04 -11.57 -7.30
N ASN A 193 -7.93 -10.24 -7.19
CA ASN A 193 -6.76 -9.51 -7.65
C ASN A 193 -5.95 -9.03 -6.44
N VAL A 194 -4.61 -9.14 -6.49
CA VAL A 194 -3.74 -8.76 -5.36
C VAL A 194 -3.40 -7.26 -5.32
N ALA A 195 -3.85 -6.45 -6.29
CA ALA A 195 -3.64 -5.01 -6.26
C ALA A 195 -4.19 -4.37 -4.96
N GLY A 196 -3.37 -3.58 -4.30
CA GLY A 196 -3.72 -2.94 -3.03
C GLY A 196 -3.47 -3.80 -1.78
N VAL A 197 -3.04 -5.06 -1.96
CA VAL A 197 -2.46 -5.81 -0.85
C VAL A 197 -1.03 -5.33 -0.61
N GLN A 198 -0.64 -5.21 0.63
CA GLN A 198 0.70 -4.79 1.04
C GLN A 198 1.36 -5.82 1.95
N ILE A 199 2.65 -6.00 1.76
CA ILE A 199 3.52 -6.59 2.78
C ILE A 199 4.33 -5.47 3.42
N GLN A 200 4.25 -5.35 4.74
CA GLN A 200 4.95 -4.36 5.54
C GLN A 200 5.95 -5.07 6.44
N ILE A 201 7.23 -4.71 6.35
CA ILE A 201 8.31 -5.36 7.07
C ILE A 201 8.88 -4.40 8.11
N GLY A 202 8.96 -4.82 9.36
CA GLY A 202 9.57 -4.07 10.46
C GLY A 202 8.87 -2.77 10.84
N GLY A 203 7.64 -2.51 10.33
CA GLY A 203 6.93 -1.26 10.55
C GLY A 203 7.58 -0.05 9.87
N GLU A 204 8.42 -0.27 8.85
CA GLU A 204 9.11 0.77 8.10
C GLU A 204 8.44 0.97 6.73
N GLU A 205 8.07 2.21 6.41
CA GLU A 205 7.45 2.56 5.12
C GLU A 205 8.37 2.20 3.93
N SER A 206 9.66 2.44 4.06
CA SER A 206 10.67 2.09 3.05
C SER A 206 10.82 0.59 2.78
N LYS A 207 10.23 -0.26 3.62
CA LYS A 207 10.20 -1.71 3.51
C LYS A 207 8.80 -2.24 3.22
N THR A 208 7.92 -1.38 2.74
CA THR A 208 6.57 -1.78 2.33
C THR A 208 6.57 -2.05 0.83
N TYR A 209 6.03 -3.20 0.45
CA TYR A 209 5.79 -3.55 -0.95
C TYR A 209 4.28 -3.65 -1.19
N THR A 210 3.82 -2.98 -2.23
CA THR A 210 2.42 -3.09 -2.69
C THR A 210 2.38 -4.00 -3.90
N PHE A 211 1.58 -5.05 -3.82
CA PHE A 211 1.43 -5.99 -4.92
C PHE A 211 0.84 -5.30 -6.16
N PRO A 212 1.37 -5.60 -7.36
CA PRO A 212 0.81 -5.10 -8.61
C PRO A 212 -0.54 -5.75 -8.92
N ALA A 213 -1.22 -5.26 -9.94
CA ALA A 213 -2.50 -5.83 -10.37
C ALA A 213 -2.30 -7.20 -11.04
N ILE A 214 -2.55 -8.25 -10.31
CA ILE A 214 -2.44 -9.65 -10.74
C ILE A 214 -3.67 -10.40 -10.27
N ASP A 215 -4.36 -11.08 -11.18
CA ASP A 215 -5.43 -12.01 -10.84
C ASP A 215 -4.83 -13.34 -10.38
N VAL A 216 -5.33 -13.84 -9.25
CA VAL A 216 -4.88 -15.10 -8.66
C VAL A 216 -6.06 -15.98 -8.30
N LYS A 217 -5.84 -17.29 -8.30
CA LYS A 217 -6.83 -18.29 -7.98
C LYS A 217 -6.59 -18.86 -6.58
N LYS A 218 -7.64 -19.38 -5.99
CA LYS A 218 -7.56 -20.13 -4.73
C LYS A 218 -6.60 -21.31 -4.88
N GLY A 219 -5.60 -21.38 -4.02
CA GLY A 219 -4.53 -22.38 -4.06
C GLY A 219 -3.24 -21.93 -4.78
N ASP A 220 -3.26 -20.80 -5.46
CA ASP A 220 -2.03 -20.22 -6.04
C ASP A 220 -1.03 -19.86 -4.93
N VAL A 221 0.25 -19.96 -5.27
CA VAL A 221 1.36 -19.60 -4.38
C VAL A 221 2.08 -18.39 -4.95
N ILE A 222 2.38 -17.41 -4.10
CA ILE A 222 3.18 -16.23 -4.44
C ILE A 222 4.41 -16.22 -3.54
N VAL A 223 5.58 -16.03 -4.12
CA VAL A 223 6.84 -15.83 -3.39
C VAL A 223 7.31 -14.40 -3.61
N TYR A 224 7.38 -13.63 -2.55
CA TYR A 224 7.92 -12.27 -2.58
C TYR A 224 9.35 -12.26 -2.08
N HIS A 225 10.26 -11.80 -2.93
CA HIS A 225 11.69 -11.59 -2.63
C HIS A 225 11.96 -10.10 -2.44
N PRO A 226 12.27 -9.62 -1.22
CA PRO A 226 12.54 -8.20 -0.99
C PRO A 226 13.80 -7.70 -1.69
N GLU A 227 14.83 -8.56 -1.84
CA GLU A 227 16.08 -8.24 -2.50
C GLU A 227 16.00 -8.47 -4.02
N LYS A 228 16.39 -7.47 -4.81
CA LYS A 228 16.57 -7.60 -6.26
C LYS A 228 18.05 -7.72 -6.62
N VAL A 229 18.66 -8.85 -6.26
CA VAL A 229 20.10 -9.11 -6.47
C VAL A 229 20.32 -10.49 -7.05
N GLY A 230 20.97 -10.55 -8.21
CA GLY A 230 21.30 -11.80 -8.90
C GLY A 230 20.99 -11.73 -10.38
N GLU A 231 21.18 -12.86 -11.06
CA GLU A 231 20.81 -13.06 -12.48
C GLU A 231 19.46 -13.78 -12.57
N GLY A 232 18.75 -13.61 -13.68
CA GLY A 232 17.50 -14.29 -13.96
C GLY A 232 16.29 -13.77 -13.16
N ILE A 233 16.36 -12.53 -12.65
CA ILE A 233 15.29 -11.90 -11.86
C ILE A 233 14.26 -11.29 -12.79
N GLU A 234 13.07 -11.89 -12.78
CA GLU A 234 11.90 -11.40 -13.50
C GLU A 234 10.67 -11.40 -12.58
N ASN A 235 9.83 -10.37 -12.71
CA ASN A 235 8.55 -10.32 -12.04
C ASN A 235 7.48 -11.01 -12.90
N GLU A 236 6.84 -12.00 -12.36
CA GLU A 236 5.82 -12.80 -13.04
C GLU A 236 4.44 -12.16 -12.86
N ILE A 237 4.22 -11.03 -13.50
CA ILE A 237 2.97 -10.28 -13.44
C ILE A 237 1.86 -10.82 -14.35
N LEU A 238 2.21 -11.70 -15.30
CA LEU A 238 1.29 -12.39 -16.20
C LEU A 238 1.16 -13.88 -15.81
N ASP A 239 0.44 -14.65 -16.61
CA ASP A 239 0.16 -16.07 -16.31
C ASP A 239 1.34 -17.03 -16.60
N ASP A 240 2.44 -16.52 -17.14
CA ASP A 240 3.65 -17.31 -17.36
C ASP A 240 4.52 -17.29 -16.08
N LEU A 241 4.55 -18.41 -15.38
CA LEU A 241 5.34 -18.63 -14.16
C LEU A 241 6.72 -19.23 -14.43
N THR A 242 7.16 -19.20 -15.66
CA THR A 242 8.49 -19.70 -16.06
C THR A 242 9.46 -18.60 -16.46
N LEU A 243 9.09 -17.34 -16.22
CA LEU A 243 9.90 -16.17 -16.60
C LEU A 243 11.07 -15.96 -15.64
N CYS A 244 10.86 -16.21 -14.35
CA CYS A 244 11.91 -16.09 -13.36
C CYS A 244 12.83 -17.32 -13.39
N HIS A 245 14.11 -17.09 -13.64
CA HIS A 245 15.14 -18.14 -13.68
C HIS A 245 16.11 -18.04 -12.50
N HIS A 246 15.72 -17.37 -11.43
CA HIS A 246 16.54 -17.27 -10.22
C HIS A 246 16.60 -18.61 -9.47
N THR A 247 17.64 -18.80 -8.66
CA THR A 247 17.85 -20.04 -7.87
C THR A 247 16.69 -20.37 -6.91
N ASP A 248 15.98 -19.34 -6.42
CA ASP A 248 14.84 -19.48 -5.53
C ASP A 248 13.49 -19.53 -6.26
N SER A 249 13.47 -19.45 -7.60
CA SER A 249 12.21 -19.48 -8.36
C SER A 249 11.67 -20.90 -8.50
N ASN A 250 10.33 -21.00 -8.64
CA ASN A 250 9.62 -22.26 -8.82
C ASN A 250 8.50 -22.11 -9.85
N GLU A 251 8.50 -22.90 -10.90
CA GLU A 251 7.51 -22.87 -11.97
C GLU A 251 6.05 -23.10 -11.52
N ASN A 252 5.83 -23.53 -10.29
CA ASN A 252 4.50 -23.72 -9.70
C ASN A 252 4.07 -22.56 -8.78
N ALA A 253 4.89 -21.52 -8.65
CA ALA A 253 4.62 -20.35 -7.85
C ALA A 253 4.96 -19.09 -8.63
N ARG A 254 4.33 -17.99 -8.27
CA ARG A 254 4.57 -16.68 -8.85
C ARG A 254 5.68 -15.95 -8.09
N ASP A 255 6.77 -15.65 -8.75
CA ASP A 255 7.89 -14.93 -8.16
C ASP A 255 7.77 -13.41 -8.39
N LEU A 256 7.76 -12.66 -7.28
CA LEU A 256 7.71 -11.20 -7.28
C LEU A 256 8.90 -10.62 -6.50
N TRP A 257 9.52 -9.60 -7.06
CA TRP A 257 10.76 -9.04 -6.54
C TRP A 257 10.59 -7.57 -6.15
N GLY A 258 11.10 -7.24 -4.96
CA GLY A 258 11.28 -5.85 -4.50
C GLY A 258 12.42 -5.15 -5.23
N ASN A 259 12.78 -3.97 -4.73
CA ASN A 259 13.84 -3.15 -5.34
C ASN A 259 15.07 -3.00 -4.45
N SER A 260 15.16 -3.72 -3.33
CA SER A 260 16.28 -3.59 -2.42
C SER A 260 17.53 -4.31 -2.93
N GLU A 261 18.67 -3.66 -2.83
CA GLU A 261 20.00 -4.28 -3.07
C GLU A 261 20.57 -4.96 -1.82
N LYS A 262 19.85 -4.94 -0.72
CA LYS A 262 20.29 -5.44 0.60
C LYS A 262 19.16 -6.17 1.29
N SER A 263 19.54 -7.03 2.25
CA SER A 263 18.62 -7.66 3.19
C SER A 263 17.64 -6.67 3.80
N VAL A 264 16.37 -7.02 3.78
CA VAL A 264 15.23 -6.22 4.26
C VAL A 264 14.65 -6.81 5.53
N ILE A 265 14.53 -8.15 5.58
CA ILE A 265 13.98 -8.87 6.73
C ILE A 265 15.03 -8.97 7.83
N GLY A 266 14.67 -8.66 9.06
CA GLY A 266 15.59 -8.74 10.19
C GLY A 266 15.97 -10.18 10.51
N ASN A 267 17.27 -10.50 10.57
CA ASN A 267 17.76 -11.86 10.81
C ASN A 267 17.42 -12.40 12.20
N ASN A 268 17.31 -11.54 13.20
CA ASN A 268 17.18 -11.91 14.61
C ASN A 268 15.78 -11.67 15.17
N ASP A 269 15.13 -10.69 14.65
CA ASP A 269 13.77 -10.31 15.01
C ASP A 269 13.15 -9.50 13.88
N ASP A 270 11.90 -9.73 13.58
CA ASP A 270 11.11 -8.85 12.72
C ASP A 270 9.61 -9.05 12.93
N ILE A 271 8.84 -8.15 12.31
CA ILE A 271 7.39 -8.18 12.26
C ILE A 271 7.01 -7.98 10.80
N ILE A 272 6.30 -8.94 10.24
CA ILE A 272 5.79 -8.89 8.88
C ILE A 272 4.27 -8.89 8.94
N VAL A 273 3.65 -7.94 8.27
CA VAL A 273 2.20 -7.77 8.22
C VAL A 273 1.73 -7.85 6.77
N LEU A 274 0.76 -8.70 6.51
CA LEU A 274 0.03 -8.76 5.25
C LEU A 274 -1.28 -7.97 5.41
N TYR A 275 -1.39 -6.87 4.68
CA TYR A 275 -2.43 -5.87 4.88
C TYR A 275 -3.25 -5.63 3.61
N ASP A 276 -4.55 -5.71 3.72
CA ASP A 276 -5.51 -5.30 2.68
C ASP A 276 -5.77 -3.80 2.82
N GLN A 277 -5.12 -3.02 1.99
CA GLN A 277 -5.24 -1.57 1.99
C GLN A 277 -6.62 -1.10 1.47
N VAL A 278 -7.25 -1.89 0.60
CA VAL A 278 -8.54 -1.55 0.01
C VAL A 278 -9.67 -1.63 1.04
N ASN A 279 -9.65 -2.69 1.85
CA ASN A 279 -10.67 -2.95 2.87
C ASN A 279 -10.22 -2.56 4.30
N ASP A 280 -9.02 -2.01 4.45
CA ASP A 280 -8.44 -1.53 5.73
C ASP A 280 -8.41 -2.60 6.81
N PHE A 281 -7.82 -3.78 6.52
CA PHE A 281 -7.66 -4.81 7.55
C PHE A 281 -6.38 -5.66 7.37
N ILE A 282 -5.89 -6.23 8.46
CA ILE A 282 -4.77 -7.18 8.45
C ILE A 282 -5.30 -8.57 8.09
N MET A 283 -4.80 -9.15 6.99
CA MET A 283 -5.11 -10.53 6.63
C MET A 283 -4.36 -11.52 7.52
N ASP A 284 -3.06 -11.27 7.70
CA ASP A 284 -2.15 -12.15 8.42
C ASP A 284 -0.96 -11.36 8.95
N ALA A 285 -0.29 -11.87 9.98
CA ALA A 285 0.96 -11.30 10.45
C ALA A 285 1.84 -12.39 11.09
N VAL A 286 3.15 -12.17 11.05
CA VAL A 286 4.10 -12.97 11.81
C VAL A 286 5.05 -12.06 12.57
N MET A 287 5.23 -12.34 13.84
CA MET A 287 6.24 -11.75 14.70
C MET A 287 7.23 -12.85 15.09
N PHE A 288 8.50 -12.60 14.88
CA PHE A 288 9.54 -13.55 15.28
C PHE A 288 10.73 -12.87 15.92
N ARG A 289 11.41 -13.58 16.80
CA ARG A 289 12.56 -13.05 17.52
C ARG A 289 13.46 -14.15 18.08
N LYS A 290 14.70 -13.79 18.38
CA LYS A 290 15.57 -14.60 19.23
C LYS A 290 15.08 -14.54 20.70
N ALA A 291 15.36 -15.59 21.44
CA ALA A 291 14.99 -15.71 22.85
C ALA A 291 15.54 -14.60 23.75
N ASP A 292 16.67 -14.00 23.38
CA ASP A 292 17.33 -12.92 24.12
C ASP A 292 16.91 -11.49 23.71
N THR A 293 16.06 -11.35 22.69
CA THR A 293 15.48 -10.06 22.32
C THR A 293 14.51 -9.61 23.42
N VAL A 294 14.79 -8.48 24.06
CA VAL A 294 14.03 -8.00 25.23
C VAL A 294 13.02 -6.89 24.89
N ALA A 295 13.18 -6.22 23.76
CA ALA A 295 12.28 -5.16 23.32
C ALA A 295 12.34 -4.99 21.80
N TRP A 296 11.24 -4.52 21.20
CA TRP A 296 11.21 -4.09 19.83
C TRP A 296 11.89 -2.74 19.63
N THR A 297 12.44 -2.50 18.44
CA THR A 297 12.80 -1.13 18.02
C THR A 297 11.51 -0.31 17.85
N LYS A 298 11.65 1.04 17.78
CA LYS A 298 10.49 1.93 17.72
C LYS A 298 9.50 1.57 16.60
N ASN A 299 10.00 1.29 15.40
CA ASN A 299 9.13 1.00 14.25
C ASN A 299 8.47 -0.38 14.40
N LYS A 300 9.21 -1.39 14.83
CA LYS A 300 8.67 -2.72 15.11
C LYS A 300 7.64 -2.68 16.24
N GLN A 301 7.85 -1.84 17.28
CA GLN A 301 6.85 -1.64 18.31
C GLN A 301 5.54 -1.08 17.74
N LEU A 302 5.61 -0.12 16.82
CA LEU A 302 4.41 0.41 16.15
C LEU A 302 3.68 -0.67 15.34
N ALA A 303 4.42 -1.57 14.67
CA ALA A 303 3.82 -2.69 13.97
C ALA A 303 3.18 -3.70 14.92
N ALA A 304 3.82 -4.00 16.07
CA ALA A 304 3.24 -4.86 17.11
C ALA A 304 1.96 -4.24 17.71
N ASP A 305 1.98 -2.93 17.99
CA ASP A 305 0.80 -2.20 18.47
C ASP A 305 -0.34 -2.23 17.46
N PHE A 306 -0.03 -2.13 16.15
CA PHE A 306 -1.02 -2.23 15.07
C PHE A 306 -1.70 -3.60 15.03
N ILE A 307 -0.92 -4.68 15.16
CA ILE A 307 -1.44 -6.05 15.22
C ILE A 307 -2.32 -6.24 16.47
N ASN A 308 -1.86 -5.70 17.62
CA ASN A 308 -2.60 -5.77 18.88
C ASN A 308 -3.92 -4.98 18.81
N ASP A 309 -3.89 -3.77 18.25
CA ASP A 309 -5.08 -2.91 18.10
C ASP A 309 -6.12 -3.54 17.15
N ALA A 310 -5.67 -4.34 16.18
CA ALA A 310 -6.54 -5.11 15.31
C ALA A 310 -7.19 -6.33 16.01
N GLY A 311 -6.76 -6.65 17.22
CA GLY A 311 -7.30 -7.76 18.02
C GLY A 311 -6.95 -9.15 17.51
N ILE A 312 -5.92 -9.27 16.64
CA ILE A 312 -5.47 -10.55 16.09
C ILE A 312 -4.32 -11.15 16.88
N TYR A 313 -3.74 -10.40 17.80
CA TYR A 313 -2.72 -10.87 18.69
C TYR A 313 -3.33 -11.75 19.80
N ASP A 314 -2.72 -12.88 20.11
CA ASP A 314 -3.12 -13.66 21.28
C ASP A 314 -2.64 -12.96 22.55
N SER A 315 -3.56 -12.25 23.21
CA SER A 315 -3.28 -11.44 24.38
C SER A 315 -3.05 -12.26 25.65
N SER A 316 -3.22 -13.57 25.62
CA SER A 316 -3.03 -14.42 26.83
C SER A 316 -1.59 -14.37 27.36
N ASP A 317 -0.65 -13.97 26.52
CA ASP A 317 0.78 -13.97 26.79
C ASP A 317 1.44 -12.58 26.81
N ILE A 318 0.67 -11.49 26.89
CA ILE A 318 1.24 -10.14 27.03
C ILE A 318 1.84 -9.98 28.43
N GLU A 319 3.17 -9.96 28.53
CA GLU A 319 3.86 -9.71 29.81
C GLU A 319 4.02 -8.22 30.12
N ASN A 320 4.16 -7.36 29.10
CA ASN A 320 4.21 -5.90 29.25
C ASN A 320 3.91 -5.18 27.92
N ALA A 321 3.61 -3.88 28.01
CA ALA A 321 3.18 -3.07 26.87
C ALA A 321 4.23 -2.91 25.76
N ASN A 322 5.50 -3.17 26.03
CA ASN A 322 6.59 -2.93 25.09
C ASN A 322 7.14 -4.23 24.48
N TYR A 323 6.71 -5.36 25.01
CA TYR A 323 7.29 -6.62 24.67
C TYR A 323 6.34 -7.79 24.95
N THR A 324 6.12 -8.60 23.94
CA THR A 324 5.21 -9.73 24.04
C THR A 324 5.96 -11.01 23.68
N LYS A 325 5.90 -12.03 24.53
CA LYS A 325 6.49 -13.34 24.28
C LYS A 325 5.56 -14.24 23.50
N GLY A 326 4.29 -14.22 23.81
CA GLY A 326 3.32 -15.18 23.35
C GLY A 326 3.07 -15.18 21.84
N GLY A 327 3.04 -14.02 21.20
CA GLY A 327 2.82 -13.94 19.77
C GLY A 327 4.07 -14.13 18.93
N THR A 328 5.25 -14.32 19.53
CA THR A 328 6.51 -14.35 18.77
C THR A 328 7.01 -15.76 18.52
N ALA A 329 7.11 -16.12 17.25
CA ALA A 329 7.75 -17.33 16.83
C ALA A 329 9.27 -17.33 17.14
N PRO A 330 9.87 -18.48 17.46
CA PRO A 330 11.31 -18.56 17.60
C PRO A 330 12.00 -18.38 16.24
N VAL A 331 13.16 -17.71 16.22
CA VAL A 331 13.97 -17.58 15.01
C VAL A 331 15.39 -18.05 15.25
N SER A 332 15.98 -18.62 14.22
CA SER A 332 17.42 -18.90 14.18
C SER A 332 18.03 -18.21 12.99
N ALA A 333 18.88 -17.20 13.25
CA ALA A 333 19.59 -16.44 12.22
C ALA A 333 20.60 -17.31 11.48
N SER A 334 20.13 -18.14 10.58
CA SER A 334 20.94 -19.05 9.77
C SER A 334 20.38 -19.12 8.35
N ALA A 335 21.25 -18.96 7.37
CA ALA A 335 20.92 -19.15 5.97
C ALA A 335 20.42 -20.55 5.60
N LYS A 336 20.47 -21.48 6.54
CA LYS A 336 19.98 -22.87 6.39
C LYS A 336 18.63 -23.11 7.05
N HIS A 337 17.98 -22.08 7.59
CA HIS A 337 16.73 -22.21 8.30
C HIS A 337 15.66 -21.30 7.67
N THR A 338 14.44 -21.79 7.68
CA THR A 338 13.23 -21.02 7.39
C THR A 338 12.26 -21.10 8.57
N LEU A 339 11.34 -20.18 8.63
CA LEU A 339 10.21 -20.19 9.54
C LEU A 339 8.99 -20.63 8.75
N GLN A 340 8.40 -21.77 9.06
CA GLN A 340 7.25 -22.34 8.37
C GLN A 340 6.01 -22.39 9.26
N ARG A 341 4.85 -22.15 8.66
CA ARG A 341 3.54 -22.28 9.33
C ARG A 341 3.16 -23.74 9.50
N LEU A 342 2.79 -24.11 10.73
CA LEU A 342 2.52 -25.50 11.11
C LEU A 342 1.19 -26.06 10.57
N ASN A 343 0.17 -25.25 10.45
CA ASN A 343 -1.17 -25.68 10.05
C ASN A 343 -1.46 -25.52 8.55
N THR A 344 -0.43 -25.41 7.73
CA THR A 344 -0.56 -25.19 6.29
C THR A 344 -1.29 -26.33 5.59
N SER A 345 -0.98 -27.59 5.93
CA SER A 345 -1.67 -28.76 5.37
C SER A 345 -3.17 -28.81 5.71
N ASP A 346 -3.58 -28.38 6.91
CA ASP A 346 -4.99 -28.28 7.28
C ASP A 346 -5.71 -27.19 6.46
N ILE A 347 -5.01 -26.08 6.19
CA ILE A 347 -5.52 -24.99 5.36
C ILE A 347 -5.66 -25.44 3.90
N LEU A 348 -4.67 -26.15 3.36
CA LEU A 348 -4.75 -26.74 2.02
C LEU A 348 -5.92 -27.71 1.90
N GLN A 349 -6.16 -28.53 2.94
CA GLN A 349 -7.32 -29.45 2.95
C GLN A 349 -8.64 -28.68 2.92
N LYS A 350 -8.78 -27.60 3.69
CA LYS A 350 -9.95 -26.71 3.63
C LYS A 350 -10.13 -26.10 2.25
N ILE A 351 -9.04 -25.62 1.63
CA ILE A 351 -9.06 -25.09 0.28
C ILE A 351 -9.54 -26.15 -0.72
N HIS A 352 -9.01 -27.38 -0.62
CA HIS A 352 -9.40 -28.49 -1.50
C HIS A 352 -10.88 -28.89 -1.34
N ASN A 353 -11.40 -28.82 -0.12
CA ASN A 353 -12.80 -29.12 0.19
C ASN A 353 -13.75 -27.94 -0.09
N ASP A 354 -13.24 -26.83 -0.60
CA ASP A 354 -13.98 -25.57 -0.77
C ASP A 354 -14.55 -24.98 0.55
N GLU A 355 -13.89 -25.30 1.65
CA GLU A 355 -14.22 -24.76 2.96
C GLU A 355 -13.61 -23.36 3.12
N LYS A 356 -14.27 -22.52 3.93
CA LYS A 356 -13.80 -21.16 4.21
C LYS A 356 -12.63 -21.18 5.20
N VAL A 357 -11.59 -20.44 4.88
CA VAL A 357 -10.53 -20.09 5.82
C VAL A 357 -10.85 -18.71 6.42
N GLU A 358 -10.97 -18.64 7.74
CA GLU A 358 -11.30 -17.38 8.42
C GLU A 358 -10.07 -16.47 8.51
N LEU A 359 -10.29 -15.18 8.23
CA LEU A 359 -9.32 -14.11 8.39
C LEU A 359 -9.85 -13.06 9.40
N PRO A 360 -8.97 -12.35 10.08
CA PRO A 360 -7.51 -12.49 10.12
C PRO A 360 -7.06 -13.77 10.86
N VAL A 361 -5.90 -14.28 10.49
CA VAL A 361 -5.28 -15.36 11.24
C VAL A 361 -4.71 -14.82 12.54
N LYS A 362 -4.94 -15.52 13.65
CA LYS A 362 -4.36 -15.12 14.94
C LYS A 362 -2.84 -15.22 14.93
N VAL A 363 -2.20 -14.23 15.50
CA VAL A 363 -0.74 -14.18 15.64
C VAL A 363 -0.35 -14.81 16.97
N ASP A 364 0.31 -15.94 16.92
CA ASP A 364 0.80 -16.69 18.08
C ASP A 364 2.16 -17.33 17.80
N SER A 365 2.83 -17.80 18.85
CA SER A 365 4.14 -18.45 18.75
C SER A 365 4.05 -19.91 18.32
N GLU A 366 2.89 -20.54 18.49
CA GLU A 366 2.71 -21.99 18.28
C GLU A 366 2.37 -22.32 16.83
N SER A 367 1.92 -21.33 16.06
CA SER A 367 1.59 -21.51 14.63
C SER A 367 2.81 -21.62 13.73
N TRP A 368 4.03 -21.45 14.25
CA TRP A 368 5.25 -21.42 13.47
C TRP A 368 6.36 -22.29 14.02
N GLN A 369 7.16 -22.88 13.14
CA GLN A 369 8.33 -23.67 13.48
C GLN A 369 9.56 -23.28 12.65
N ILE A 370 10.75 -23.50 13.24
CA ILE A 370 12.01 -23.44 12.50
C ILE A 370 12.23 -24.75 11.77
N VAL A 371 12.38 -24.70 10.46
CA VAL A 371 12.77 -25.85 9.62
C VAL A 371 14.21 -25.70 9.18
N LYS A 372 14.99 -26.77 9.32
CA LYS A 372 16.41 -26.83 8.94
C LYS A 372 16.56 -27.52 7.58
N GLY A 373 17.17 -26.80 6.63
CA GLY A 373 17.52 -27.36 5.33
C GLY A 373 16.36 -27.57 4.37
N GLY A 374 15.16 -27.14 4.75
CA GLY A 374 13.96 -27.21 3.93
C GLY A 374 13.64 -25.83 3.39
N PHE A 375 14.22 -25.44 2.28
CA PHE A 375 13.77 -24.28 1.54
C PHE A 375 12.74 -24.77 0.54
N SER A 376 11.49 -24.36 0.71
CA SER A 376 10.40 -24.82 -0.11
C SER A 376 9.73 -23.68 -0.88
N ALA A 377 10.49 -22.63 -1.20
CA ALA A 377 9.94 -21.50 -1.94
C ALA A 377 9.09 -21.96 -3.13
N GLY A 378 7.81 -21.61 -3.12
CA GLY A 378 6.84 -22.02 -4.13
C GLY A 378 6.29 -23.43 -3.96
N VAL A 379 6.58 -24.13 -2.86
CA VAL A 379 6.03 -25.45 -2.56
C VAL A 379 5.40 -25.44 -1.17
N VAL A 380 4.09 -25.31 -1.14
CA VAL A 380 3.29 -25.36 0.09
C VAL A 380 2.94 -26.79 0.42
N GLU A 381 3.43 -27.34 1.57
CA GLU A 381 3.22 -28.71 2.05
C GLU A 381 2.22 -28.79 3.21
#